data_a1506f65a282e7a1b6e4e9f0219dcfdb
#
_entry.id   a1506f65a282e7a1b6e4e9f0219dcfdb
#
_cell.length_a   1.000
_cell.length_b   1.000
_cell.length_c   1.000
_cell.angle_alpha   90.00
_cell.angle_beta   90.00
_cell.angle_gamma   90.00
#
_symmetry.space_group_name_H-M   'P 1'
#
loop_
_entity.id
_entity.type
_entity.pdbx_description
1 polymer ?
#
loop_
_entity_poly.entity_id
_entity_poly.type
_entity_poly.pdbx_seq_one_letter_code
_entity_poly.pdbx_strand_id
1 'polypeptide(L)'
;MRIAKIKWAMPHCYALIFFIIILVALLTWCIPSGSFDYHSVTLPGGETKTLVIPGSYHLLDKVSSEGDLRQGITAVLAAPMEGIIKAADVVAFVLIVGGAFGIILRTGAIERGLVALAERLAGKGILVIPIAMTLFSLGGATFGMSEEVIPLYAIFISLMFALGYDSMTAILILFLGTQIGYVGAMTNPFSVLIAQGVAGIQGNPQLWLRAIAWLVFTLLAIAYTMWYAHRVKRTPQKSPVYENDCRNREQFLSIQDTSVHFSIADRVIIIAFVLALAVISWGLITRGWYMVEIGSVFLALGLFFGIVGRMGISGMADSFVEGCKEFVYAAVVIGLARGILVVAENGRIIDTLLFGLSEMLEGLPQYAFTTLMLLGHNVITFFVPSSSGEAALTMPVLAPLGDLVGINKEAMVMAYQFGNGLTNLVSPTGGVLLAGLSIARIGFGQWLKAIAPLFPVLWIVSAAFAAISAWV
;
A
#
# COMPACT_ATOMS: atom_id res chain seq x y z
N MET A 1 17.08 34.51 28.07
CA MET A 1 17.39 33.70 26.88
C MET A 1 16.29 32.66 26.75
N ARG A 2 15.27 32.86 25.90
CA ARG A 2 14.19 31.88 25.69
C ARG A 2 14.76 30.80 24.77
N ILE A 3 14.99 29.61 25.30
CA ILE A 3 15.29 28.41 24.51
C ILE A 3 14.07 28.18 23.61
N ALA A 4 14.22 28.47 22.32
CA ALA A 4 13.22 28.15 21.33
C ALA A 4 12.98 26.62 21.39
N LYS A 5 11.79 26.20 21.83
CA LYS A 5 11.37 24.80 21.69
C LYS A 5 11.41 24.48 20.20
N ILE A 6 12.41 23.74 19.79
CA ILE A 6 12.48 23.16 18.45
C ILE A 6 11.23 22.29 18.34
N LYS A 7 10.20 22.77 17.65
CA LYS A 7 9.09 21.93 17.23
C LYS A 7 9.68 20.95 16.23
N TRP A 8 9.90 19.72 16.64
CA TRP A 8 10.22 18.62 15.75
C TRP A 8 9.02 18.43 14.80
N ALA A 9 9.01 19.18 13.70
CA ALA A 9 8.14 18.89 12.59
C ALA A 9 8.79 17.73 11.83
N MET A 10 8.01 16.68 11.50
CA MET A 10 8.53 15.61 10.64
C MET A 10 9.03 16.21 9.32
N PRO A 11 10.19 15.78 8.83
CA PRO A 11 10.74 16.28 7.59
C PRO A 11 9.80 15.96 6.41
N HIS A 12 9.97 16.68 5.32
CA HIS A 12 9.30 16.40 4.06
C HIS A 12 9.54 14.94 3.63
N CYS A 13 8.55 14.29 3.00
CA CYS A 13 8.61 12.88 2.66
C CYS A 13 9.89 12.51 1.87
N TYR A 14 10.30 13.32 0.90
CA TYR A 14 11.54 13.13 0.15
C TYR A 14 12.79 13.13 1.05
N ALA A 15 12.86 14.07 1.98
CA ALA A 15 13.97 14.13 2.93
C ALA A 15 13.98 12.91 3.84
N LEU A 16 12.81 12.45 4.30
CA LEU A 16 12.69 11.26 5.13
C LEU A 16 13.21 10.02 4.39
N ILE A 17 12.78 9.79 3.14
CA ILE A 17 13.22 8.66 2.32
C ILE A 17 14.74 8.74 2.10
N PHE A 18 15.26 9.92 1.80
CA PHE A 18 16.70 10.09 1.59
C PHE A 18 17.50 9.82 2.87
N PHE A 19 17.02 10.23 4.04
CA PHE A 19 17.64 9.86 5.32
C PHE A 19 17.61 8.34 5.56
N ILE A 20 16.54 7.66 5.15
CA ILE A 20 16.48 6.20 5.26
C ILE A 20 17.47 5.53 4.30
N ILE A 21 17.62 6.02 3.07
CA ILE A 21 18.65 5.54 2.13
C ILE A 21 20.04 5.67 2.75
N ILE A 22 20.36 6.82 3.35
CA ILE A 22 21.65 7.02 4.06
C ILE A 22 21.79 6.04 5.23
N LEU A 23 20.75 5.88 6.03
CA LEU A 23 20.75 4.95 7.17
C LEU A 23 21.00 3.52 6.71
N VAL A 24 20.33 3.06 5.66
CA VAL A 24 20.50 1.70 5.11
C VAL A 24 21.91 1.55 4.52
N ALA A 25 22.43 2.56 3.83
CA ALA A 25 23.83 2.56 3.38
C ALA A 25 24.81 2.39 4.54
N LEU A 26 24.61 3.11 5.65
CA LEU A 26 25.42 2.94 6.86
C LEU A 26 25.27 1.53 7.47
N LEU A 27 24.07 0.96 7.45
CA LEU A 27 23.84 -0.41 7.92
C LEU A 27 24.63 -1.44 7.11
N THR A 28 24.90 -1.23 5.83
CA THR A 28 25.77 -2.13 5.03
C THR A 28 27.21 -2.18 5.51
N TRP A 29 27.66 -1.21 6.29
CA TRP A 29 29.01 -1.20 6.93
C TRP A 29 29.01 -2.01 8.22
N CYS A 30 27.90 -2.04 8.95
CA CYS A 30 27.78 -2.70 10.25
C CYS A 30 27.31 -4.14 10.13
N ILE A 31 26.22 -4.38 9.35
CA ILE A 31 25.65 -5.72 9.14
C ILE A 31 26.56 -6.52 8.21
N PRO A 32 26.93 -7.77 8.56
CA PRO A 32 27.67 -8.64 7.65
C PRO A 32 26.94 -8.83 6.31
N SER A 33 27.68 -8.85 5.22
CA SER A 33 27.12 -9.23 3.91
C SER A 33 27.03 -10.74 3.83
N GLY A 34 25.94 -11.26 3.30
CA GLY A 34 25.72 -12.69 3.15
C GLY A 34 24.76 -12.99 2.03
N SER A 35 24.71 -14.23 1.60
CA SER A 35 23.80 -14.69 0.55
C SER A 35 23.37 -16.11 0.86
N PHE A 36 22.11 -16.40 0.51
CA PHE A 36 21.65 -17.77 0.29
C PHE A 36 21.91 -18.17 -1.18
N ASP A 37 21.93 -19.46 -1.45
CA ASP A 37 21.81 -19.95 -2.82
C ASP A 37 20.34 -19.89 -3.25
N TYR A 38 20.13 -19.67 -4.54
CA TYR A 38 18.78 -19.51 -5.10
C TYR A 38 18.53 -20.51 -6.22
N HIS A 39 17.28 -20.96 -6.36
CA HIS A 39 16.81 -21.75 -7.49
C HIS A 39 15.49 -21.21 -8.04
N SER A 40 15.26 -21.43 -9.34
CA SER A 40 14.02 -21.00 -9.99
C SER A 40 12.97 -22.10 -9.92
N VAL A 41 11.78 -21.77 -9.43
CA VAL A 41 10.63 -22.67 -9.33
C VAL A 41 9.44 -22.04 -10.05
N THR A 42 8.77 -22.85 -10.88
CA THR A 42 7.50 -22.45 -11.48
C THR A 42 6.36 -22.77 -10.51
N LEU A 43 5.68 -21.73 -10.01
CA LEU A 43 4.54 -21.88 -9.10
C LEU A 43 3.28 -22.38 -9.84
N PRO A 44 2.30 -22.97 -9.10
CA PRO A 44 0.99 -23.27 -9.65
C PRO A 44 0.36 -21.97 -10.19
N GLY A 45 0.24 -21.84 -11.52
CA GLY A 45 -0.18 -20.60 -12.20
C GLY A 45 0.78 -20.17 -13.31
N GLY A 46 1.94 -20.83 -13.44
CA GLY A 46 2.90 -20.62 -14.53
C GLY A 46 3.92 -19.49 -14.26
N GLU A 47 3.83 -18.81 -13.12
CA GLU A 47 4.80 -17.77 -12.74
C GLU A 47 6.09 -18.40 -12.20
N THR A 48 7.23 -18.05 -12.78
CA THR A 48 8.54 -18.50 -12.29
C THR A 48 9.06 -17.56 -11.22
N LYS A 49 9.33 -18.08 -10.03
CA LYS A 49 9.93 -17.34 -8.91
C LYS A 49 11.29 -17.90 -8.55
N THR A 50 12.18 -17.02 -8.14
CA THR A 50 13.48 -17.39 -7.57
C THR A 50 13.31 -17.56 -6.07
N LEU A 51 13.58 -18.77 -5.56
CA LEU A 51 13.43 -19.13 -4.15
C LEU A 51 14.78 -19.40 -3.50
N VAL A 52 14.87 -19.10 -2.21
CA VAL A 52 16.02 -19.41 -1.37
C VAL A 52 16.13 -20.91 -1.14
N ILE A 53 17.35 -21.44 -1.14
CA ILE A 53 17.65 -22.80 -0.70
C ILE A 53 17.93 -22.77 0.81
N PRO A 54 17.09 -23.43 1.64
CA PRO A 54 17.30 -23.44 3.09
C PRO A 54 18.65 -24.06 3.46
N GLY A 55 19.32 -23.46 4.46
CA GLY A 55 20.61 -23.96 4.94
C GLY A 55 21.84 -23.64 4.08
N SER A 56 21.64 -22.89 2.96
CA SER A 56 22.72 -22.50 2.05
C SER A 56 23.37 -21.16 2.41
N TYR A 57 22.95 -20.53 3.53
CA TYR A 57 23.49 -19.23 3.92
C TYR A 57 25.00 -19.27 4.09
N HIS A 58 25.68 -18.32 3.47
CA HIS A 58 27.12 -18.11 3.64
C HIS A 58 27.46 -16.61 3.70
N LEU A 59 28.47 -16.31 4.48
CA LEU A 59 29.00 -14.96 4.60
C LEU A 59 29.79 -14.60 3.33
N LEU A 60 29.66 -13.34 2.91
CA LEU A 60 30.42 -12.76 1.82
C LEU A 60 31.45 -11.78 2.35
N ASP A 61 32.62 -11.77 1.75
CA ASP A 61 33.61 -10.74 2.01
C ASP A 61 33.10 -9.40 1.50
N LYS A 62 33.05 -8.41 2.38
CA LYS A 62 32.55 -7.06 2.00
C LYS A 62 33.41 -6.40 0.92
N VAL A 63 34.67 -6.76 0.86
CA VAL A 63 35.64 -6.27 -0.13
C VAL A 63 36.26 -7.46 -0.81
N SER A 64 35.97 -7.64 -2.09
CA SER A 64 36.49 -8.73 -2.91
C SER A 64 37.03 -8.21 -4.24
N SER A 65 37.59 -9.10 -5.06
CA SER A 65 37.99 -8.77 -6.45
C SER A 65 36.83 -8.35 -7.33
N GLU A 66 35.59 -8.70 -6.96
CA GLU A 66 34.35 -8.36 -7.67
C GLU A 66 33.81 -6.97 -7.28
N GLY A 67 34.30 -6.38 -6.19
CA GLY A 67 33.92 -5.05 -5.75
C GLY A 67 33.78 -4.91 -4.22
N ASP A 68 33.30 -3.74 -3.82
CA ASP A 68 33.00 -3.41 -2.43
C ASP A 68 31.47 -3.40 -2.21
N LEU A 69 30.98 -4.31 -1.39
CA LEU A 69 29.55 -4.43 -1.06
C LEU A 69 29.08 -3.33 -0.10
N ARG A 70 29.99 -2.62 0.55
CA ARG A 70 29.66 -1.49 1.43
C ARG A 70 29.17 -0.33 0.57
N GLN A 71 27.96 0.11 0.84
CA GLN A 71 27.34 1.17 0.07
C GLN A 71 27.81 2.54 0.55
N GLY A 72 28.60 3.20 -0.33
CA GLY A 72 29.17 4.53 -0.07
C GLY A 72 28.27 5.65 -0.58
N ILE A 73 28.83 6.87 -0.62
CA ILE A 73 28.12 8.07 -1.04
C ILE A 73 27.64 7.99 -2.50
N THR A 74 28.39 7.32 -3.37
CA THR A 74 28.01 7.09 -4.78
C THR A 74 26.77 6.24 -4.89
N ALA A 75 26.63 5.17 -4.09
CA ALA A 75 25.45 4.32 -4.05
C ALA A 75 24.23 5.09 -3.52
N VAL A 76 24.42 5.91 -2.47
CA VAL A 76 23.37 6.78 -1.93
C VAL A 76 22.84 7.77 -2.98
N LEU A 77 23.73 8.33 -3.79
CA LEU A 77 23.35 9.27 -4.85
C LEU A 77 22.76 8.56 -6.09
N ALA A 78 23.15 7.32 -6.37
CA ALA A 78 22.60 6.52 -7.45
C ALA A 78 21.24 5.90 -7.13
N ALA A 79 21.00 5.56 -5.83
CA ALA A 79 19.80 4.88 -5.37
C ALA A 79 18.47 5.49 -5.83
N PRO A 80 18.28 6.82 -5.89
CA PRO A 80 17.08 7.42 -6.42
C PRO A 80 16.81 7.04 -7.89
N MET A 81 17.81 7.08 -8.73
CA MET A 81 17.68 6.75 -10.15
C MET A 81 17.45 5.25 -10.36
N GLU A 82 18.24 4.41 -9.71
CA GLU A 82 18.09 2.96 -9.77
C GLU A 82 16.72 2.52 -9.21
N GLY A 83 16.25 3.18 -8.15
CA GLY A 83 14.94 2.95 -7.56
C GLY A 83 13.81 3.28 -8.54
N ILE A 84 13.88 4.40 -9.26
CA ILE A 84 12.90 4.76 -10.30
C ILE A 84 12.93 3.73 -11.44
N ILE A 85 14.11 3.29 -11.88
CA ILE A 85 14.25 2.28 -12.93
C ILE A 85 13.64 0.94 -12.49
N LYS A 86 13.91 0.51 -11.24
CA LYS A 86 13.35 -0.73 -10.68
C LYS A 86 11.85 -0.65 -10.36
N ALA A 87 11.27 0.54 -10.25
CA ALA A 87 9.85 0.78 -10.05
C ALA A 87 9.18 1.38 -11.29
N ALA A 88 9.79 1.23 -12.48
CA ALA A 88 9.34 1.91 -13.69
C ALA A 88 7.90 1.54 -14.07
N ASP A 89 7.47 0.32 -13.83
CA ASP A 89 6.11 -0.18 -14.03
C ASP A 89 5.10 0.58 -13.17
N VAL A 90 5.37 0.74 -11.87
CA VAL A 90 4.51 1.48 -10.93
C VAL A 90 4.50 2.97 -11.25
N VAL A 91 5.67 3.54 -11.54
CA VAL A 91 5.82 4.95 -11.90
C VAL A 91 5.03 5.26 -13.18
N ALA A 92 5.18 4.42 -14.22
CA ALA A 92 4.44 4.57 -15.48
C ALA A 92 2.93 4.44 -15.26
N PHE A 93 2.50 3.42 -14.49
CA PHE A 93 1.10 3.22 -14.13
C PHE A 93 0.51 4.47 -13.48
N VAL A 94 1.14 5.00 -12.44
CA VAL A 94 0.67 6.18 -11.69
C VAL A 94 0.55 7.41 -12.60
N LEU A 95 1.52 7.64 -13.50
CA LEU A 95 1.48 8.76 -14.43
C LEU A 95 0.39 8.60 -15.49
N ILE A 96 0.26 7.43 -16.12
CA ILE A 96 -0.76 7.18 -17.15
C ILE A 96 -2.17 7.28 -16.57
N VAL A 97 -2.37 6.69 -15.40
CA VAL A 97 -3.66 6.75 -14.70
C VAL A 97 -3.95 8.17 -14.25
N GLY A 98 -2.96 8.90 -13.71
CA GLY A 98 -3.10 10.32 -13.37
C GLY A 98 -3.51 11.17 -14.56
N GLY A 99 -2.89 10.94 -15.73
CA GLY A 99 -3.26 11.59 -16.99
C GLY A 99 -4.70 11.27 -17.44
N ALA A 100 -5.08 9.99 -17.37
CA ALA A 100 -6.46 9.56 -17.69
C ALA A 100 -7.48 10.24 -16.76
N PHE A 101 -7.17 10.34 -15.45
CA PHE A 101 -8.00 11.06 -14.48
C PHE A 101 -8.04 12.57 -14.74
N GLY A 102 -6.98 13.18 -15.25
CA GLY A 102 -7.01 14.58 -15.69
C GLY A 102 -8.08 14.82 -16.75
N ILE A 103 -8.22 13.91 -17.74
CA ILE A 103 -9.31 13.97 -18.73
C ILE A 103 -10.66 13.74 -18.05
N ILE A 104 -10.79 12.71 -17.21
CA ILE A 104 -12.04 12.33 -16.53
C ILE A 104 -12.56 13.49 -15.68
N LEU A 105 -11.72 14.07 -14.83
CA LEU A 105 -12.11 15.17 -13.94
C LEU A 105 -12.48 16.42 -14.71
N ARG A 106 -11.81 16.73 -15.81
CA ARG A 106 -12.12 17.91 -16.63
C ARG A 106 -13.50 17.85 -17.28
N THR A 107 -14.13 16.67 -17.42
CA THR A 107 -15.52 16.57 -17.86
C THR A 107 -16.52 17.15 -16.85
N GLY A 108 -16.14 17.28 -15.57
CA GLY A 108 -16.99 17.69 -14.46
C GLY A 108 -18.08 16.68 -14.08
N ALA A 109 -18.18 15.53 -14.79
CA ALA A 109 -19.23 14.54 -14.56
C ALA A 109 -19.12 13.87 -13.19
N ILE A 110 -17.88 13.56 -12.75
CA ILE A 110 -17.62 12.98 -11.43
C ILE A 110 -18.08 13.94 -10.33
N GLU A 111 -17.72 15.21 -10.44
CA GLU A 111 -18.07 16.24 -9.45
C GLU A 111 -19.58 16.43 -9.35
N ARG A 112 -20.26 16.57 -10.50
CA ARG A 112 -21.74 16.63 -10.52
C ARG A 112 -22.37 15.39 -9.92
N GLY A 113 -21.81 14.20 -10.21
CA GLY A 113 -22.25 12.95 -9.59
C GLY A 113 -22.05 12.92 -8.08
N LEU A 114 -20.90 13.42 -7.59
CA LEU A 114 -20.60 13.51 -6.16
C LEU A 114 -21.53 14.47 -5.42
N VAL A 115 -21.84 15.64 -6.02
CA VAL A 115 -22.82 16.59 -5.46
C VAL A 115 -24.20 15.92 -5.37
N ALA A 116 -24.68 15.32 -6.45
CA ALA A 116 -25.97 14.61 -6.47
C ALA A 116 -26.01 13.45 -5.45
N LEU A 117 -24.91 12.74 -5.26
CA LEU A 117 -24.78 11.68 -4.24
C LEU A 117 -24.80 12.26 -2.84
N ALA A 118 -24.05 13.34 -2.59
CA ALA A 118 -24.02 14.02 -1.29
C ALA A 118 -25.40 14.56 -0.90
N GLU A 119 -26.16 15.15 -1.84
CA GLU A 119 -27.54 15.59 -1.61
C GLU A 119 -28.47 14.43 -1.24
N ARG A 120 -28.37 13.29 -1.97
CA ARG A 120 -29.17 12.09 -1.68
C ARG A 120 -28.81 11.44 -0.34
N LEU A 121 -27.57 11.58 0.10
CA LEU A 121 -27.06 11.09 1.37
C LEU A 121 -27.16 12.13 2.48
N ALA A 122 -27.83 13.27 2.25
CA ALA A 122 -28.00 14.31 3.27
C ALA A 122 -28.57 13.70 4.56
N GLY A 123 -27.86 13.85 5.67
CA GLY A 123 -28.16 13.22 6.95
C GLY A 123 -27.69 11.75 7.13
N LYS A 124 -27.33 11.03 6.05
CA LYS A 124 -26.84 9.64 6.09
C LYS A 124 -25.42 9.47 5.57
N GLY A 125 -24.70 10.56 5.32
CA GLY A 125 -23.34 10.53 4.75
C GLY A 125 -22.32 9.70 5.54
N ILE A 126 -22.57 9.45 6.83
CA ILE A 126 -21.74 8.56 7.66
C ILE A 126 -21.74 7.12 7.15
N LEU A 127 -22.81 6.65 6.49
CA LEU A 127 -22.93 5.29 5.95
C LEU A 127 -21.98 5.03 4.75
N VAL A 128 -21.48 6.08 4.10
CA VAL A 128 -20.47 5.93 3.05
C VAL A 128 -19.20 5.25 3.60
N ILE A 129 -18.85 5.55 4.85
CA ILE A 129 -17.63 5.02 5.48
C ILE A 129 -17.67 3.48 5.57
N PRO A 130 -18.62 2.85 6.27
CA PRO A 130 -18.64 1.40 6.40
C PRO A 130 -18.85 0.69 5.06
N ILE A 131 -19.69 1.23 4.17
CA ILE A 131 -19.94 0.62 2.86
C ILE A 131 -18.66 0.62 2.01
N ALA A 132 -18.04 1.78 1.84
CA ALA A 132 -16.83 1.89 1.03
C ALA A 132 -15.67 1.09 1.63
N MET A 133 -15.42 1.19 2.95
CA MET A 133 -14.37 0.44 3.62
C MET A 133 -14.56 -1.07 3.51
N THR A 134 -15.79 -1.58 3.58
CA THR A 134 -16.06 -3.01 3.40
C THR A 134 -15.72 -3.45 1.98
N LEU A 135 -16.10 -2.67 0.96
CA LEU A 135 -15.81 -2.98 -0.44
C LEU A 135 -14.29 -2.97 -0.71
N PHE A 136 -13.59 -1.93 -0.27
CA PHE A 136 -12.13 -1.83 -0.44
C PHE A 136 -11.39 -2.90 0.36
N SER A 137 -11.84 -3.19 1.57
CA SER A 137 -11.29 -4.26 2.40
C SER A 137 -11.48 -5.63 1.76
N LEU A 138 -12.65 -5.90 1.19
CA LEU A 138 -12.88 -7.14 0.46
C LEU A 138 -11.96 -7.26 -0.77
N GLY A 139 -11.76 -6.15 -1.51
CA GLY A 139 -10.80 -6.09 -2.62
C GLY A 139 -9.38 -6.41 -2.18
N GLY A 140 -8.89 -5.79 -1.11
CA GLY A 140 -7.57 -6.06 -0.54
C GLY A 140 -7.40 -7.51 -0.06
N ALA A 141 -8.45 -8.09 0.55
CA ALA A 141 -8.43 -9.44 1.10
C ALA A 141 -8.48 -10.55 0.05
N THR A 142 -9.13 -10.31 -1.08
CA THR A 142 -9.42 -11.36 -2.09
C THR A 142 -8.45 -11.33 -3.26
N PHE A 143 -8.33 -10.22 -3.95
CA PHE A 143 -7.48 -10.10 -5.15
C PHE A 143 -6.29 -9.13 -4.98
N GLY A 144 -6.08 -8.60 -3.77
CA GLY A 144 -4.90 -7.80 -3.47
C GLY A 144 -4.97 -6.36 -3.96
N MET A 145 -6.18 -5.76 -4.04
CA MET A 145 -6.35 -4.35 -4.40
C MET A 145 -5.42 -3.47 -3.56
N SER A 146 -4.63 -2.65 -4.21
CA SER A 146 -3.64 -1.75 -3.59
C SER A 146 -3.47 -0.46 -4.39
N GLU A 147 -2.76 -0.52 -5.53
CA GLU A 147 -2.44 0.63 -6.38
C GLU A 147 -3.68 1.17 -7.11
N GLU A 148 -4.69 0.36 -7.32
CA GLU A 148 -5.96 0.70 -8.01
C GLU A 148 -6.77 1.75 -7.26
N VAL A 149 -6.49 1.98 -5.95
CA VAL A 149 -7.17 3.04 -5.20
C VAL A 149 -6.53 4.42 -5.41
N ILE A 150 -5.29 4.49 -5.95
CA ILE A 150 -4.58 5.76 -6.11
C ILE A 150 -5.42 6.78 -6.89
N PRO A 151 -6.03 6.43 -8.03
CA PRO A 151 -6.88 7.36 -8.76
C PRO A 151 -8.13 7.81 -7.99
N LEU A 152 -8.62 6.99 -7.07
CA LEU A 152 -9.85 7.26 -6.32
C LEU A 152 -9.66 8.31 -5.21
N TYR A 153 -8.41 8.61 -4.81
CA TYR A 153 -8.17 9.56 -3.73
C TYR A 153 -8.78 10.95 -4.02
N ALA A 154 -8.57 11.48 -5.21
CA ALA A 154 -9.12 12.79 -5.58
C ALA A 154 -10.66 12.82 -5.45
N ILE A 155 -11.33 11.75 -5.92
CA ILE A 155 -12.78 11.61 -5.85
C ILE A 155 -13.27 11.56 -4.40
N PHE A 156 -12.64 10.70 -3.58
CA PHE A 156 -13.07 10.53 -2.19
C PHE A 156 -12.74 11.74 -1.32
N ILE A 157 -11.66 12.47 -1.58
CA ILE A 157 -11.36 13.73 -0.89
C ILE A 157 -12.47 14.75 -1.17
N SER A 158 -12.85 14.93 -2.44
CA SER A 158 -13.96 15.83 -2.83
C SER A 158 -15.29 15.39 -2.19
N LEU A 159 -15.60 14.09 -2.20
CA LEU A 159 -16.80 13.54 -1.57
C LEU A 159 -16.80 13.79 -0.05
N MET A 160 -15.68 13.54 0.63
CA MET A 160 -15.60 13.76 2.09
C MET A 160 -15.74 15.24 2.44
N PHE A 161 -15.17 16.14 1.65
CA PHE A 161 -15.39 17.57 1.83
C PHE A 161 -16.84 17.98 1.63
N ALA A 162 -17.51 17.47 0.60
CA ALA A 162 -18.93 17.72 0.35
C ALA A 162 -19.83 17.23 1.48
N LEU A 163 -19.47 16.10 2.12
CA LEU A 163 -20.20 15.53 3.27
C LEU A 163 -19.82 16.16 4.61
N GLY A 164 -18.89 17.16 4.62
CA GLY A 164 -18.46 17.91 5.80
C GLY A 164 -17.41 17.20 6.66
N TYR A 165 -16.68 16.24 6.08
CA TYR A 165 -15.52 15.58 6.69
C TYR A 165 -14.21 16.24 6.23
N ASP A 166 -13.07 15.65 6.61
CA ASP A 166 -11.73 16.09 6.24
C ASP A 166 -11.07 15.14 5.23
N SER A 167 -9.93 15.55 4.65
CA SER A 167 -9.15 14.76 3.71
C SER A 167 -8.57 13.49 4.35
N MET A 168 -8.24 13.52 5.65
CA MET A 168 -7.78 12.34 6.38
C MET A 168 -8.84 11.24 6.42
N THR A 169 -10.12 11.58 6.52
CA THR A 169 -11.22 10.61 6.46
C THR A 169 -11.23 9.90 5.11
N ALA A 170 -10.96 10.60 4.00
CA ALA A 170 -10.84 9.96 2.68
C ALA A 170 -9.67 8.96 2.62
N ILE A 171 -8.51 9.32 3.18
CA ILE A 171 -7.36 8.41 3.28
C ILE A 171 -7.68 7.18 4.14
N LEU A 172 -8.33 7.37 5.28
CA LEU A 172 -8.76 6.25 6.12
C LEU A 172 -9.72 5.32 5.39
N ILE A 173 -10.67 5.84 4.60
CA ILE A 173 -11.61 5.01 3.84
C ILE A 173 -10.87 4.19 2.78
N LEU A 174 -10.04 4.83 1.97
CA LEU A 174 -9.38 4.20 0.82
C LEU A 174 -8.16 3.38 1.25
N PHE A 175 -7.16 4.04 1.82
CA PHE A 175 -5.90 3.37 2.16
C PHE A 175 -6.07 2.40 3.32
N LEU A 176 -6.60 2.86 4.47
CA LEU A 176 -6.81 1.94 5.59
C LEU A 176 -7.83 0.85 5.22
N GLY A 177 -8.88 1.18 4.46
CA GLY A 177 -9.85 0.21 3.99
C GLY A 177 -9.21 -0.93 3.20
N THR A 178 -8.44 -0.63 2.15
CA THR A 178 -7.73 -1.64 1.34
C THR A 178 -6.66 -2.38 2.13
N GLN A 179 -5.83 -1.65 2.87
CA GLN A 179 -4.71 -2.24 3.61
C GLN A 179 -5.17 -3.12 4.77
N ILE A 180 -6.28 -2.80 5.43
CA ILE A 180 -6.81 -3.69 6.47
C ILE A 180 -7.37 -4.98 5.87
N GLY A 181 -7.94 -4.91 4.66
CA GLY A 181 -8.29 -6.09 3.89
C GLY A 181 -7.06 -6.92 3.52
N TYR A 182 -6.00 -6.24 3.10
CA TYR A 182 -4.72 -6.86 2.81
C TYR A 182 -4.11 -7.51 4.07
N VAL A 183 -4.12 -6.85 5.25
CA VAL A 183 -3.68 -7.46 6.53
C VAL A 183 -4.43 -8.77 6.78
N GLY A 184 -5.75 -8.74 6.68
CA GLY A 184 -6.62 -9.91 6.85
C GLY A 184 -6.81 -10.75 5.58
N ALA A 185 -5.82 -10.80 4.66
CA ALA A 185 -5.98 -11.42 3.36
C ALA A 185 -6.42 -12.89 3.44
N MET A 186 -7.46 -13.21 2.67
CA MET A 186 -8.05 -14.56 2.58
C MET A 186 -7.43 -15.36 1.43
N THR A 187 -7.47 -14.80 0.22
CA THR A 187 -7.09 -15.46 -1.03
C THR A 187 -6.23 -14.56 -1.93
N ASN A 188 -5.56 -13.57 -1.33
CA ASN A 188 -4.73 -12.64 -2.07
C ASN A 188 -3.65 -13.38 -2.87
N PRO A 189 -3.66 -13.29 -4.23
CA PRO A 189 -2.75 -14.02 -5.08
C PRO A 189 -1.31 -13.51 -5.01
N PHE A 190 -1.10 -12.26 -4.61
CA PHE A 190 0.23 -11.63 -4.56
C PHE A 190 0.94 -11.82 -3.21
N SER A 191 0.25 -12.34 -2.20
CA SER A 191 0.82 -12.57 -0.87
C SER A 191 0.49 -13.96 -0.35
N VAL A 192 -0.75 -14.21 0.10
CA VAL A 192 -1.15 -15.46 0.75
C VAL A 192 -0.91 -16.66 -0.15
N LEU A 193 -1.40 -16.66 -1.41
CA LEU A 193 -1.28 -17.80 -2.29
C LEU A 193 0.18 -18.10 -2.69
N ILE A 194 1.01 -17.05 -2.86
CA ILE A 194 2.45 -17.24 -3.09
C ILE A 194 3.11 -17.84 -1.85
N ALA A 195 2.85 -17.29 -0.67
CA ALA A 195 3.44 -17.78 0.57
C ALA A 195 3.02 -19.24 0.85
N GLN A 196 1.74 -19.59 0.65
CA GLN A 196 1.24 -20.97 0.74
C GLN A 196 1.91 -21.88 -0.30
N GLY A 197 2.01 -21.43 -1.56
CA GLY A 197 2.66 -22.20 -2.62
C GLY A 197 4.12 -22.50 -2.31
N VAL A 198 4.88 -21.50 -1.84
CA VAL A 198 6.29 -21.64 -1.44
C VAL A 198 6.45 -22.53 -0.20
N ALA A 199 5.54 -22.41 0.78
CA ALA A 199 5.53 -23.26 1.96
C ALA A 199 5.06 -24.71 1.68
N GLY A 200 4.63 -25.02 0.44
CA GLY A 200 4.13 -26.33 0.05
C GLY A 200 2.76 -26.68 0.63
N ILE A 201 1.93 -25.67 0.92
CA ILE A 201 0.57 -25.85 1.43
C ILE A 201 -0.37 -26.05 0.25
N GLN A 202 -1.16 -27.12 0.28
CA GLN A 202 -2.19 -27.38 -0.72
C GLN A 202 -3.54 -26.83 -0.27
N GLY A 203 -4.18 -26.06 -1.15
CA GLY A 203 -5.46 -25.42 -0.86
C GLY A 203 -5.29 -24.23 0.10
N ASN A 204 -6.31 -23.99 0.92
CA ASN A 204 -6.29 -22.95 1.96
C ASN A 204 -6.98 -23.50 3.24
N PRO A 205 -6.30 -24.34 4.00
CA PRO A 205 -6.92 -25.08 5.11
C PRO A 205 -7.44 -24.18 6.23
N GLN A 206 -6.83 -23.01 6.45
CA GLN A 206 -7.28 -22.05 7.46
C GLN A 206 -8.05 -20.84 6.86
N LEU A 207 -8.69 -21.01 5.68
CA LEU A 207 -9.50 -19.94 5.07
C LEU A 207 -10.57 -19.37 6.03
N TRP A 208 -11.20 -20.22 6.82
CA TRP A 208 -12.19 -19.82 7.81
C TRP A 208 -11.61 -18.88 8.89
N LEU A 209 -10.40 -19.19 9.38
CA LEU A 209 -9.72 -18.35 10.38
C LEU A 209 -9.28 -17.02 9.79
N ARG A 210 -8.79 -17.02 8.53
CA ARG A 210 -8.47 -15.81 7.77
C ARG A 210 -9.70 -14.95 7.54
N ALA A 211 -10.85 -15.57 7.22
CA ALA A 211 -12.11 -14.85 7.05
C ALA A 211 -12.58 -14.18 8.35
N ILE A 212 -12.42 -14.85 9.50
CA ILE A 212 -12.72 -14.25 10.82
C ILE A 212 -11.74 -13.11 11.10
N ALA A 213 -10.45 -13.29 10.86
CA ALA A 213 -9.45 -12.26 11.05
C ALA A 213 -9.75 -11.04 10.16
N TRP A 214 -10.05 -11.24 8.87
CA TRP A 214 -10.48 -10.19 7.96
C TRP A 214 -11.69 -9.42 8.50
N LEU A 215 -12.71 -10.13 8.97
CA LEU A 215 -13.92 -9.50 9.51
C LEU A 215 -13.60 -8.64 10.75
N VAL A 216 -12.80 -9.18 11.69
CA VAL A 216 -12.40 -8.46 12.91
C VAL A 216 -11.59 -7.22 12.56
N PHE A 217 -10.57 -7.33 11.70
CA PHE A 217 -9.78 -6.21 11.26
C PHE A 217 -10.62 -5.14 10.57
N THR A 218 -11.51 -5.55 9.66
CA THR A 218 -12.39 -4.63 8.93
C THR A 218 -13.32 -3.89 9.88
N LEU A 219 -13.95 -4.60 10.83
CA LEU A 219 -14.83 -3.96 11.82
C LEU A 219 -14.09 -2.99 12.73
N LEU A 220 -12.88 -3.32 13.17
CA LEU A 220 -12.03 -2.41 13.97
C LEU A 220 -11.68 -1.14 13.19
N ALA A 221 -11.28 -1.29 11.92
CA ALA A 221 -10.94 -0.16 11.06
C ALA A 221 -12.16 0.74 10.77
N ILE A 222 -13.33 0.14 10.49
CA ILE A 222 -14.59 0.87 10.29
C ILE A 222 -14.98 1.62 11.56
N ALA A 223 -14.98 0.94 12.71
CA ALA A 223 -15.34 1.56 13.99
C ALA A 223 -14.43 2.74 14.32
N TYR A 224 -13.12 2.57 14.11
CA TYR A 224 -12.14 3.63 14.30
C TYR A 224 -12.37 4.81 13.35
N THR A 225 -12.55 4.54 12.05
CA THR A 225 -12.76 5.60 11.04
C THR A 225 -14.06 6.35 11.29
N MET A 226 -15.14 5.66 11.67
CA MET A 226 -16.41 6.30 12.04
C MET A 226 -16.26 7.18 13.29
N TRP A 227 -15.54 6.69 14.32
CA TRP A 227 -15.25 7.47 15.52
C TRP A 227 -14.44 8.73 15.17
N TYR A 228 -13.38 8.58 14.34
CA TYR A 228 -12.56 9.68 13.87
C TYR A 228 -13.39 10.71 13.09
N ALA A 229 -14.13 10.26 12.08
CA ALA A 229 -14.98 11.11 11.24
C ALA A 229 -16.02 11.87 12.05
N HIS A 230 -16.69 11.21 13.01
CA HIS A 230 -17.65 11.85 13.90
C HIS A 230 -17.01 12.94 14.78
N ARG A 231 -15.82 12.67 15.33
CA ARG A 231 -15.06 13.64 16.12
C ARG A 231 -14.68 14.87 15.30
N VAL A 232 -14.17 14.67 14.09
CA VAL A 232 -13.74 15.75 13.19
C VAL A 232 -14.93 16.54 12.69
N LYS A 233 -16.04 15.89 12.34
CA LYS A 233 -17.26 16.60 11.92
C LYS A 233 -17.83 17.50 13.01
N ARG A 234 -17.76 17.09 14.29
CA ARG A 234 -18.20 17.93 15.44
C ARG A 234 -17.23 19.06 15.76
N THR A 235 -15.94 18.81 15.60
CA THR A 235 -14.90 19.78 15.99
C THR A 235 -13.78 19.74 14.94
N PRO A 236 -13.93 20.42 13.79
CA PRO A 236 -12.96 20.39 12.67
C PRO A 236 -11.53 20.75 13.08
N GLN A 237 -11.35 21.65 14.05
CA GLN A 237 -10.04 22.09 14.55
C GLN A 237 -9.24 20.97 15.24
N LYS A 238 -9.89 19.84 15.62
CA LYS A 238 -9.21 18.67 16.18
C LYS A 238 -8.64 17.73 15.09
N SER A 239 -8.92 18.01 13.82
CA SER A 239 -8.30 17.32 12.70
C SER A 239 -6.81 17.65 12.62
N PRO A 240 -5.92 16.65 12.49
CA PRO A 240 -4.50 16.89 12.29
C PRO A 240 -4.18 17.56 10.96
N VAL A 241 -5.15 17.62 10.03
CA VAL A 241 -5.02 18.19 8.68
C VAL A 241 -5.84 19.47 8.48
N TYR A 242 -6.42 20.02 9.54
CA TYR A 242 -7.33 21.17 9.47
C TYR A 242 -6.78 22.35 8.65
N GLU A 243 -5.54 22.76 8.94
CA GLU A 243 -4.90 23.90 8.24
C GLU A 243 -4.66 23.59 6.74
N ASN A 244 -4.28 22.35 6.43
CA ASN A 244 -4.10 21.90 5.05
C ASN A 244 -5.43 21.90 4.30
N ASP A 245 -6.48 21.41 4.95
CA ASP A 245 -7.81 21.28 4.35
C ASP A 245 -8.48 22.62 4.10
N CYS A 246 -8.20 23.64 4.89
CA CYS A 246 -8.67 25.00 4.60
C CYS A 246 -8.19 25.49 3.22
N ARG A 247 -6.97 25.13 2.82
CA ARG A 247 -6.40 25.46 1.50
C ARG A 247 -6.87 24.49 0.41
N ASN A 248 -6.94 23.20 0.74
CA ASN A 248 -7.33 22.15 -0.20
C ASN A 248 -8.81 22.26 -0.61
N ARG A 249 -9.70 22.72 0.27
CA ARG A 249 -11.13 22.90 -0.04
C ARG A 249 -11.37 23.82 -1.21
N GLU A 250 -10.61 24.89 -1.34
CA GLU A 250 -10.72 25.82 -2.48
C GLU A 250 -10.42 25.10 -3.81
N GLN A 251 -9.45 24.22 -3.83
CA GLN A 251 -9.07 23.46 -5.04
C GLN A 251 -10.04 22.32 -5.36
N PHE A 252 -10.46 21.54 -4.34
CA PHE A 252 -11.31 20.36 -4.52
C PHE A 252 -12.81 20.70 -4.57
N LEU A 253 -13.24 21.87 -4.14
CA LEU A 253 -14.63 22.33 -4.17
C LEU A 253 -14.84 23.55 -5.08
N SER A 254 -13.86 23.95 -5.89
CA SER A 254 -13.90 25.15 -6.73
C SER A 254 -14.97 25.14 -7.84
N ILE A 255 -15.78 24.08 -7.91
CA ILE A 255 -16.87 23.93 -8.85
C ILE A 255 -18.21 23.91 -8.09
N GLN A 256 -18.49 24.99 -7.37
CA GLN A 256 -19.83 25.26 -6.86
C GLN A 256 -20.60 26.23 -7.81
N ASP A 257 -20.76 25.84 -9.06
CA ASP A 257 -21.88 26.38 -9.83
C ASP A 257 -23.08 25.45 -9.60
N THR A 258 -23.88 25.79 -8.57
CA THR A 258 -24.99 24.99 -8.02
C THR A 258 -26.20 24.89 -8.94
N SER A 259 -26.09 25.29 -10.21
CA SER A 259 -27.19 25.26 -11.19
C SER A 259 -27.04 24.22 -12.31
N VAL A 260 -26.06 23.32 -12.23
CA VAL A 260 -25.78 22.38 -13.33
C VAL A 260 -26.60 21.12 -13.18
N HIS A 261 -27.62 20.98 -14.03
CA HIS A 261 -28.41 19.75 -14.13
C HIS A 261 -27.54 18.55 -14.48
N PHE A 262 -27.70 17.46 -13.72
CA PHE A 262 -27.08 16.16 -13.97
C PHE A 262 -27.56 15.60 -15.33
N SER A 263 -26.71 15.65 -16.33
CA SER A 263 -27.03 15.37 -17.72
C SER A 263 -27.05 13.85 -18.01
N ILE A 264 -27.59 13.49 -19.20
CA ILE A 264 -27.48 12.09 -19.68
C ILE A 264 -26.03 11.70 -19.90
N ALA A 265 -25.17 12.62 -20.37
CA ALA A 265 -23.75 12.37 -20.55
C ALA A 265 -23.06 12.02 -19.20
N ASP A 266 -23.41 12.73 -18.13
CA ASP A 266 -22.87 12.45 -16.78
C ASP A 266 -23.27 11.05 -16.28
N ARG A 267 -24.51 10.62 -16.56
CA ARG A 267 -24.95 9.25 -16.24
C ARG A 267 -24.16 8.21 -17.00
N VAL A 268 -23.94 8.41 -18.29
CA VAL A 268 -23.15 7.50 -19.15
C VAL A 268 -21.72 7.41 -18.62
N ILE A 269 -21.11 8.53 -18.27
CA ILE A 269 -19.75 8.61 -17.71
C ILE A 269 -19.66 7.83 -16.39
N ILE A 270 -20.60 8.04 -15.44
CA ILE A 270 -20.58 7.35 -14.14
C ILE A 270 -20.83 5.85 -14.32
N ILE A 271 -21.79 5.45 -15.18
CA ILE A 271 -22.05 4.04 -15.45
C ILE A 271 -20.80 3.39 -16.07
N ALA A 272 -20.18 4.03 -17.08
CA ALA A 272 -18.97 3.52 -17.70
C ALA A 272 -17.80 3.42 -16.70
N PHE A 273 -17.69 4.37 -15.75
CA PHE A 273 -16.68 4.30 -14.68
C PHE A 273 -16.90 3.08 -13.77
N VAL A 274 -18.14 2.84 -13.32
CA VAL A 274 -18.46 1.68 -12.48
C VAL A 274 -18.24 0.37 -13.24
N LEU A 275 -18.61 0.32 -14.54
CA LEU A 275 -18.35 -0.84 -15.39
C LEU A 275 -16.85 -1.09 -15.57
N ALA A 276 -16.04 -0.04 -15.75
CA ALA A 276 -14.60 -0.18 -15.86
C ALA A 276 -13.97 -0.77 -14.56
N LEU A 277 -14.43 -0.32 -13.38
CA LEU A 277 -14.01 -0.91 -12.11
C LEU A 277 -14.42 -2.40 -12.00
N ALA A 278 -15.60 -2.75 -12.47
CA ALA A 278 -16.04 -4.15 -12.51
C ALA A 278 -15.18 -5.00 -13.48
N VAL A 279 -14.84 -4.46 -14.65
CA VAL A 279 -13.96 -5.11 -15.64
C VAL A 279 -12.54 -5.28 -15.08
N ILE A 280 -12.00 -4.27 -14.41
CA ILE A 280 -10.70 -4.35 -13.72
C ILE A 280 -10.74 -5.46 -12.68
N SER A 281 -11.74 -5.48 -11.80
CA SER A 281 -11.89 -6.51 -10.76
C SER A 281 -12.02 -7.91 -11.37
N TRP A 282 -12.80 -8.06 -12.45
CA TRP A 282 -12.88 -9.32 -13.17
C TRP A 282 -11.54 -9.73 -13.77
N GLY A 283 -10.83 -8.80 -14.42
CA GLY A 283 -9.51 -9.05 -15.02
C GLY A 283 -8.46 -9.47 -14.00
N LEU A 284 -8.42 -8.81 -12.83
CA LEU A 284 -7.56 -9.18 -11.70
C LEU A 284 -7.83 -10.61 -11.23
N ILE A 285 -9.10 -10.96 -11.00
CA ILE A 285 -9.49 -12.26 -10.43
C ILE A 285 -9.30 -13.40 -11.43
N THR A 286 -9.67 -13.20 -12.72
CA THR A 286 -9.80 -14.30 -13.69
C THR A 286 -8.64 -14.38 -14.67
N ARG A 287 -7.95 -13.29 -14.94
CA ARG A 287 -6.91 -13.17 -15.98
C ARG A 287 -5.53 -12.82 -15.43
N GLY A 288 -5.42 -12.56 -14.12
CA GLY A 288 -4.17 -12.11 -13.51
C GLY A 288 -3.69 -10.76 -14.04
N TRP A 289 -4.62 -9.87 -14.41
CA TRP A 289 -4.27 -8.51 -14.85
C TRP A 289 -3.45 -7.79 -13.79
N TYR A 290 -2.55 -6.93 -14.24
CA TYR A 290 -1.74 -6.12 -13.38
C TYR A 290 -1.65 -4.68 -13.92
N MET A 291 -0.63 -3.93 -13.61
CA MET A 291 -0.54 -2.49 -13.87
C MET A 291 -0.76 -2.09 -15.34
N VAL A 292 -0.25 -2.88 -16.30
CA VAL A 292 -0.34 -2.56 -17.73
C VAL A 292 -1.78 -2.63 -18.21
N GLU A 293 -2.49 -3.71 -17.89
CA GLU A 293 -3.88 -3.91 -18.31
C GLU A 293 -4.80 -2.92 -17.60
N ILE A 294 -4.61 -2.72 -16.29
CA ILE A 294 -5.41 -1.78 -15.50
C ILE A 294 -5.19 -0.34 -15.98
N GLY A 295 -3.93 0.06 -16.19
CA GLY A 295 -3.59 1.37 -16.74
C GLY A 295 -4.19 1.60 -18.12
N SER A 296 -4.21 0.55 -18.97
CA SER A 296 -4.84 0.59 -20.29
C SER A 296 -6.36 0.80 -20.23
N VAL A 297 -7.04 0.13 -19.27
CA VAL A 297 -8.49 0.34 -19.05
C VAL A 297 -8.76 1.78 -18.60
N PHE A 298 -7.99 2.32 -17.66
CA PHE A 298 -8.15 3.71 -17.23
C PHE A 298 -7.87 4.70 -18.36
N LEU A 299 -6.85 4.47 -19.19
CA LEU A 299 -6.56 5.31 -20.33
C LEU A 299 -7.70 5.28 -21.34
N ALA A 300 -8.20 4.09 -21.68
CA ALA A 300 -9.34 3.93 -22.58
C ALA A 300 -10.60 4.65 -22.03
N LEU A 301 -10.81 4.54 -20.71
CA LEU A 301 -11.90 5.23 -20.03
C LEU A 301 -11.75 6.77 -20.10
N GLY A 302 -10.55 7.30 -19.87
CA GLY A 302 -10.26 8.72 -20.00
C GLY A 302 -10.52 9.26 -21.40
N LEU A 303 -10.06 8.54 -22.43
CA LEU A 303 -10.31 8.88 -23.83
C LEU A 303 -11.81 8.84 -24.17
N PHE A 304 -12.52 7.80 -23.72
CA PHE A 304 -13.97 7.68 -23.89
C PHE A 304 -14.70 8.88 -23.25
N PHE A 305 -14.33 9.27 -22.04
CA PHE A 305 -14.95 10.40 -21.35
C PHE A 305 -14.64 11.73 -22.04
N GLY A 306 -13.42 11.90 -22.56
CA GLY A 306 -13.04 13.08 -23.35
C GLY A 306 -13.89 13.21 -24.61
N ILE A 307 -14.20 12.08 -25.29
CA ILE A 307 -15.07 12.05 -26.47
C ILE A 307 -16.52 12.39 -26.08
N VAL A 308 -17.07 11.73 -25.05
CA VAL A 308 -18.45 11.98 -24.55
C VAL A 308 -18.59 13.41 -24.06
N GLY A 309 -17.55 13.94 -23.38
CA GLY A 309 -17.46 15.33 -22.91
C GLY A 309 -17.17 16.36 -24.00
N ARG A 310 -17.01 15.94 -25.28
CA ARG A 310 -16.74 16.83 -26.44
C ARG A 310 -15.50 17.72 -26.26
N MET A 311 -14.45 17.22 -25.60
CA MET A 311 -13.28 18.02 -25.27
C MET A 311 -12.37 18.34 -26.47
N GLY A 312 -12.49 17.64 -27.58
CA GLY A 312 -11.56 17.71 -28.71
C GLY A 312 -10.15 17.14 -28.38
N ILE A 313 -9.35 16.85 -29.42
CA ILE A 313 -8.07 16.13 -29.25
C ILE A 313 -7.08 16.95 -28.44
N SER A 314 -6.92 18.24 -28.74
CA SER A 314 -5.98 19.12 -27.98
C SER A 314 -6.39 19.25 -26.53
N GLY A 315 -7.70 19.42 -26.26
CA GLY A 315 -8.22 19.53 -24.89
C GLY A 315 -8.00 18.24 -24.07
N MET A 316 -8.13 17.07 -24.70
CA MET A 316 -7.80 15.79 -24.05
C MET A 316 -6.30 15.68 -23.77
N ALA A 317 -5.44 16.03 -24.72
CA ALA A 317 -4.00 16.00 -24.54
C ALA A 317 -3.53 16.94 -23.44
N ASP A 318 -4.01 18.18 -23.43
CA ASP A 318 -3.69 19.16 -22.37
C ASP A 318 -4.13 18.67 -21.00
N SER A 319 -5.36 18.10 -20.90
CA SER A 319 -5.88 17.57 -19.66
C SER A 319 -5.13 16.34 -19.17
N PHE A 320 -4.68 15.50 -20.10
CA PHE A 320 -3.83 14.34 -19.78
C PHE A 320 -2.50 14.80 -19.16
N VAL A 321 -1.82 15.77 -19.79
CA VAL A 321 -0.55 16.30 -19.30
C VAL A 321 -0.73 16.96 -17.92
N GLU A 322 -1.81 17.71 -17.73
CA GLU A 322 -2.10 18.33 -16.43
C GLU A 322 -2.37 17.29 -15.35
N GLY A 323 -3.14 16.25 -15.67
CA GLY A 323 -3.36 15.11 -14.77
C GLY A 323 -2.05 14.40 -14.40
N CYS A 324 -1.16 14.15 -15.38
CA CYS A 324 0.18 13.60 -15.08
C CYS A 324 0.95 14.46 -14.08
N LYS A 325 0.94 15.80 -14.23
CA LYS A 325 1.65 16.71 -13.33
C LYS A 325 1.21 16.58 -11.87
N GLU A 326 -0.09 16.40 -11.62
CA GLU A 326 -0.61 16.21 -10.26
C GLU A 326 -0.07 14.93 -9.61
N PHE A 327 0.23 13.90 -10.39
CA PHE A 327 0.73 12.62 -9.92
C PHE A 327 2.26 12.47 -9.96
N VAL A 328 3.00 13.43 -10.54
CA VAL A 328 4.48 13.40 -10.59
C VAL A 328 5.08 13.25 -9.18
N TYR A 329 4.56 13.98 -8.19
CA TYR A 329 5.07 13.88 -6.83
C TYR A 329 4.95 12.45 -6.29
N ALA A 330 3.80 11.81 -6.47
CA ALA A 330 3.58 10.42 -6.05
C ALA A 330 4.51 9.45 -6.79
N ALA A 331 4.62 9.58 -8.10
CA ALA A 331 5.48 8.74 -8.93
C ALA A 331 6.95 8.81 -8.52
N VAL A 332 7.47 10.02 -8.27
CA VAL A 332 8.85 10.23 -7.81
C VAL A 332 9.07 9.66 -6.41
N VAL A 333 8.12 9.84 -5.50
CA VAL A 333 8.20 9.27 -4.13
C VAL A 333 8.28 7.74 -4.17
N ILE A 334 7.48 7.08 -5.01
CA ILE A 334 7.50 5.62 -5.19
C ILE A 334 8.88 5.15 -5.67
N GLY A 335 9.42 5.81 -6.69
CA GLY A 335 10.75 5.49 -7.20
C GLY A 335 11.85 5.67 -6.15
N LEU A 336 11.84 6.79 -5.41
CA LEU A 336 12.80 7.05 -4.35
C LEU A 336 12.71 6.00 -3.23
N ALA A 337 11.49 5.62 -2.81
CA ALA A 337 11.30 4.61 -1.79
C ALA A 337 11.89 3.24 -2.22
N ARG A 338 11.78 2.89 -3.50
CA ARG A 338 12.41 1.69 -4.06
C ARG A 338 13.94 1.72 -3.97
N GLY A 339 14.55 2.90 -3.97
CA GLY A 339 15.99 3.10 -3.77
C GLY A 339 16.50 2.56 -2.44
N ILE A 340 15.67 2.51 -1.39
CA ILE A 340 16.02 1.89 -0.10
C ILE A 340 16.33 0.41 -0.29
N LEU A 341 15.47 -0.31 -1.01
CA LEU A 341 15.67 -1.73 -1.31
C LEU A 341 16.91 -1.94 -2.16
N VAL A 342 17.15 -1.08 -3.18
CA VAL A 342 18.34 -1.15 -4.04
C VAL A 342 19.63 -1.14 -3.20
N VAL A 343 19.74 -0.21 -2.24
CA VAL A 343 20.92 -0.11 -1.37
C VAL A 343 21.06 -1.36 -0.48
N ALA A 344 19.97 -1.88 0.05
CA ALA A 344 19.98 -3.09 0.88
C ALA A 344 20.35 -4.35 0.08
N GLU A 345 19.84 -4.50 -1.15
CA GLU A 345 20.18 -5.60 -2.07
C GLU A 345 21.65 -5.54 -2.49
N ASN A 346 22.13 -4.37 -2.91
CA ASN A 346 23.52 -4.18 -3.34
C ASN A 346 24.50 -4.43 -2.17
N GLY A 347 24.11 -4.09 -0.95
CA GLY A 347 24.86 -4.35 0.27
C GLY A 347 24.80 -5.82 0.75
N ARG A 348 23.98 -6.67 0.14
CA ARG A 348 23.78 -8.08 0.53
C ARG A 348 23.45 -8.26 2.00
N ILE A 349 22.65 -7.32 2.58
CA ILE A 349 22.27 -7.38 4.00
C ILE A 349 20.93 -8.06 4.24
N ILE A 350 20.09 -8.20 3.22
CA ILE A 350 18.72 -8.73 3.36
C ILE A 350 18.76 -10.19 3.78
N ASP A 351 19.59 -11.00 3.12
CA ASP A 351 19.72 -12.43 3.42
C ASP A 351 20.31 -12.65 4.82
N THR A 352 21.21 -11.77 5.25
CA THR A 352 21.75 -11.79 6.62
C THR A 352 20.68 -11.47 7.67
N LEU A 353 19.79 -10.51 7.39
CA LEU A 353 18.66 -10.21 8.28
C LEU A 353 17.71 -11.41 8.41
N LEU A 354 17.45 -12.10 7.29
CA LEU A 354 16.62 -13.29 7.28
C LEU A 354 17.28 -14.43 8.06
N PHE A 355 18.59 -14.65 7.85
CA PHE A 355 19.36 -15.65 8.58
C PHE A 355 19.36 -15.36 10.09
N GLY A 356 19.63 -14.11 10.48
CA GLY A 356 19.58 -13.71 11.88
C GLY A 356 18.20 -13.89 12.52
N LEU A 357 17.13 -13.64 11.78
CA LEU A 357 15.77 -13.93 12.24
C LEU A 357 15.56 -15.44 12.45
N SER A 358 16.01 -16.29 11.51
CA SER A 358 15.87 -17.73 11.65
C SER A 358 16.61 -18.28 12.88
N GLU A 359 17.81 -17.82 13.14
CA GLU A 359 18.58 -18.17 14.33
C GLU A 359 17.88 -17.74 15.64
N MET A 360 17.27 -16.55 15.66
CA MET A 360 16.54 -16.05 16.82
C MET A 360 15.24 -16.83 17.10
N LEU A 361 14.66 -17.47 16.09
CA LEU A 361 13.44 -18.24 16.21
C LEU A 361 13.69 -19.67 16.70
N GLU A 362 14.90 -20.18 16.54
CA GLU A 362 15.26 -21.54 16.91
C GLU A 362 15.09 -21.80 18.40
N GLY A 363 14.44 -22.91 18.78
CA GLY A 363 14.25 -23.31 20.17
C GLY A 363 13.17 -22.55 20.96
N LEU A 364 12.41 -21.64 20.33
CA LEU A 364 11.35 -20.89 21.00
C LEU A 364 10.05 -21.70 21.14
N PRO A 365 9.26 -21.49 22.23
CA PRO A 365 7.93 -22.04 22.32
C PRO A 365 6.99 -21.39 21.25
N GLN A 366 5.99 -22.16 20.79
CA GLN A 366 5.15 -21.81 19.62
C GLN A 366 4.58 -20.39 19.63
N TYR A 367 4.06 -19.93 20.77
CA TYR A 367 3.49 -18.56 20.88
C TYR A 367 4.53 -17.47 20.77
N ALA A 368 5.74 -17.70 21.30
CA ALA A 368 6.86 -16.76 21.18
C ALA A 368 7.40 -16.75 19.74
N PHE A 369 7.48 -17.93 19.12
CA PHE A 369 7.91 -18.08 17.74
C PHE A 369 7.05 -17.27 16.78
N THR A 370 5.72 -17.46 16.79
CA THR A 370 4.80 -16.75 15.88
C THR A 370 4.82 -15.25 16.12
N THR A 371 4.92 -14.81 17.38
CA THR A 371 4.99 -13.37 17.73
C THR A 371 6.31 -12.75 17.26
N LEU A 372 7.44 -13.43 17.48
CA LEU A 372 8.73 -12.95 17.04
C LEU A 372 8.87 -12.99 15.52
N MET A 373 8.29 -14.00 14.86
CA MET A 373 8.20 -14.08 13.42
C MET A 373 7.42 -12.90 12.84
N LEU A 374 6.27 -12.53 13.44
CA LEU A 374 5.50 -11.34 13.05
C LEU A 374 6.35 -10.07 13.17
N LEU A 375 7.07 -9.90 14.28
CA LEU A 375 8.02 -8.80 14.48
C LEU A 375 9.15 -8.82 13.43
N GLY A 376 9.71 -9.98 13.15
CA GLY A 376 10.74 -10.16 12.13
C GLY A 376 10.25 -9.72 10.76
N HIS A 377 9.03 -10.11 10.39
CA HIS A 377 8.40 -9.64 9.14
C HIS A 377 8.16 -8.13 9.13
N ASN A 378 7.82 -7.51 10.27
CA ASN A 378 7.75 -6.04 10.32
C ASN A 378 9.10 -5.38 9.96
N VAL A 379 10.23 -5.99 10.37
CA VAL A 379 11.56 -5.49 10.01
C VAL A 379 11.89 -5.79 8.54
N ILE A 380 11.69 -7.03 8.09
CA ILE A 380 12.02 -7.43 6.71
C ILE A 380 11.20 -6.63 5.70
N THR A 381 9.90 -6.46 5.92
CA THR A 381 9.01 -5.68 5.05
C THR A 381 9.47 -4.23 4.88
N PHE A 382 10.08 -3.65 5.90
CA PHE A 382 10.62 -2.30 5.79
C PHE A 382 11.71 -2.19 4.70
N PHE A 383 12.53 -3.25 4.55
CA PHE A 383 13.56 -3.32 3.52
C PHE A 383 13.03 -3.90 2.20
N VAL A 384 12.09 -4.85 2.28
CA VAL A 384 11.52 -5.54 1.13
C VAL A 384 10.02 -5.24 1.04
N PRO A 385 9.61 -4.05 0.51
CA PRO A 385 8.20 -3.63 0.47
C PRO A 385 7.38 -4.35 -0.61
N SER A 386 7.88 -5.47 -1.14
CA SER A 386 7.21 -6.32 -2.12
C SER A 386 6.69 -7.58 -1.43
N SER A 387 5.37 -7.72 -1.34
CA SER A 387 4.74 -8.87 -0.68
C SER A 387 5.16 -10.20 -1.29
N SER A 388 5.07 -10.32 -2.61
CA SER A 388 5.47 -11.56 -3.31
C SER A 388 6.97 -11.83 -3.22
N GLY A 389 7.78 -10.77 -3.25
CA GLY A 389 9.24 -10.87 -3.07
C GLY A 389 9.60 -11.31 -1.65
N GLU A 390 8.97 -10.73 -0.63
CA GLU A 390 9.18 -11.13 0.76
C GLU A 390 8.75 -12.57 1.01
N ALA A 391 7.59 -13.01 0.49
CA ALA A 391 7.16 -14.39 0.61
C ALA A 391 8.17 -15.37 -0.02
N ALA A 392 8.65 -15.06 -1.24
CA ALA A 392 9.63 -15.88 -1.95
C ALA A 392 10.99 -15.94 -1.23
N LEU A 393 11.36 -14.87 -0.55
CA LEU A 393 12.60 -14.79 0.24
C LEU A 393 12.48 -15.54 1.56
N THR A 394 11.38 -15.35 2.31
CA THR A 394 11.30 -15.77 3.72
C THR A 394 10.70 -17.16 3.91
N MET A 395 9.66 -17.52 3.14
CA MET A 395 8.95 -18.79 3.33
C MET A 395 9.81 -20.05 3.13
N PRO A 396 10.76 -20.11 2.17
CA PRO A 396 11.64 -21.27 2.05
C PRO A 396 12.45 -21.58 3.30
N VAL A 397 12.80 -20.56 4.07
CA VAL A 397 13.59 -20.68 5.32
C VAL A 397 12.68 -20.88 6.53
N LEU A 398 11.66 -20.02 6.67
CA LEU A 398 10.87 -19.97 7.89
C LEU A 398 9.79 -21.06 7.98
N ALA A 399 9.23 -21.52 6.83
CA ALA A 399 8.24 -22.59 6.87
C ALA A 399 8.83 -23.95 7.33
N PRO A 400 9.99 -24.42 6.84
CA PRO A 400 10.64 -25.61 7.39
C PRO A 400 11.05 -25.46 8.86
N LEU A 401 11.47 -24.26 9.28
CA LEU A 401 11.81 -23.99 10.68
C LEU A 401 10.57 -24.12 11.59
N GLY A 402 9.41 -23.64 11.13
CA GLY A 402 8.13 -23.84 11.82
C GLY A 402 7.79 -25.34 11.99
N ASP A 403 8.01 -26.15 10.95
CA ASP A 403 7.80 -27.60 11.03
C ASP A 403 8.67 -28.27 12.11
N LEU A 404 9.92 -27.84 12.25
CA LEU A 404 10.86 -28.37 13.26
C LEU A 404 10.40 -28.13 14.71
N VAL A 405 9.71 -27.02 14.96
CA VAL A 405 9.16 -26.68 16.29
C VAL A 405 7.69 -27.09 16.45
N GLY A 406 7.16 -27.84 15.48
CA GLY A 406 5.78 -28.36 15.52
C GLY A 406 4.70 -27.31 15.31
N ILE A 407 5.02 -26.23 14.61
CA ILE A 407 4.05 -25.17 14.24
C ILE A 407 3.59 -25.44 12.81
N ASN A 408 2.28 -25.35 12.58
CA ASN A 408 1.77 -25.58 11.24
C ASN A 408 2.16 -24.43 10.28
N LYS A 409 2.38 -24.76 9.01
CA LYS A 409 2.83 -23.82 7.98
C LYS A 409 1.87 -22.65 7.73
N GLU A 410 0.57 -22.84 7.96
CA GLU A 410 -0.41 -21.76 7.85
C GLU A 410 -0.19 -20.65 8.87
N ALA A 411 0.27 -20.99 10.08
CA ALA A 411 0.65 -19.98 11.07
C ALA A 411 1.86 -19.15 10.60
N MET A 412 2.79 -19.77 9.85
CA MET A 412 3.91 -19.05 9.24
C MET A 412 3.41 -18.05 8.19
N VAL A 413 2.53 -18.53 7.30
CA VAL A 413 1.92 -17.67 6.28
C VAL A 413 1.09 -16.55 6.91
N MET A 414 0.40 -16.83 8.02
CA MET A 414 -0.40 -15.83 8.73
C MET A 414 0.48 -14.76 9.42
N ALA A 415 1.55 -15.18 10.09
CA ALA A 415 2.51 -14.27 10.72
C ALA A 415 3.20 -13.37 9.69
N TYR A 416 3.63 -13.95 8.55
CA TYR A 416 4.13 -13.20 7.41
C TYR A 416 3.12 -12.17 6.92
N GLN A 417 1.88 -12.60 6.62
CA GLN A 417 0.84 -11.74 6.06
C GLN A 417 0.53 -10.55 6.97
N PHE A 418 0.40 -10.80 8.27
CA PHE A 418 0.13 -9.75 9.24
C PHE A 418 1.33 -8.81 9.42
N GLY A 419 2.55 -9.35 9.51
CA GLY A 419 3.77 -8.57 9.63
C GLY A 419 3.96 -7.63 8.43
N ASN A 420 3.86 -8.17 7.23
CA ASN A 420 3.92 -7.39 5.99
C ASN A 420 2.81 -6.33 5.94
N GLY A 421 1.55 -6.73 6.14
CA GLY A 421 0.40 -5.82 6.04
C GLY A 421 0.42 -4.69 7.08
N LEU A 422 0.79 -4.98 8.33
CA LEU A 422 0.90 -3.95 9.37
C LEU A 422 2.03 -2.95 9.07
N THR A 423 3.16 -3.42 8.56
CA THR A 423 4.28 -2.54 8.21
C THR A 423 3.87 -1.58 7.09
N ASN A 424 3.14 -2.06 6.09
CA ASN A 424 2.64 -1.22 5.00
C ASN A 424 1.74 -0.07 5.47
N LEU A 425 1.06 -0.21 6.62
CA LEU A 425 0.26 0.86 7.21
C LEU A 425 1.10 2.05 7.72
N VAL A 426 2.33 1.80 8.13
CA VAL A 426 3.18 2.81 8.80
C VAL A 426 4.54 3.03 8.14
N SER A 427 4.84 2.27 7.09
CA SER A 427 6.13 2.38 6.42
C SER A 427 6.18 3.57 5.47
N PRO A 428 7.23 4.38 5.55
CA PRO A 428 7.50 5.43 4.56
C PRO A 428 8.01 4.85 3.22
N THR A 429 8.15 3.53 3.10
CA THR A 429 8.50 2.84 1.84
C THR A 429 7.26 2.40 1.06
N GLY A 430 6.06 2.50 1.64
CA GLY A 430 4.79 2.13 1.02
C GLY A 430 4.34 3.11 -0.05
N GLY A 431 4.49 2.76 -1.33
CA GLY A 431 4.18 3.62 -2.46
C GLY A 431 2.72 4.11 -2.48
N VAL A 432 1.78 3.23 -2.21
CA VAL A 432 0.32 3.54 -2.20
C VAL A 432 -0.03 4.54 -1.11
N LEU A 433 0.53 4.37 0.11
CA LEU A 433 0.36 5.32 1.20
C LEU A 433 0.88 6.70 0.81
N LEU A 434 2.12 6.73 0.31
CA LEU A 434 2.77 8.00 -0.02
C LEU A 434 2.08 8.70 -1.19
N ALA A 435 1.57 7.96 -2.18
CA ALA A 435 0.76 8.49 -3.25
C ALA A 435 -0.52 9.15 -2.73
N GLY A 436 -1.28 8.44 -1.87
CA GLY A 436 -2.50 8.97 -1.26
C GLY A 436 -2.26 10.22 -0.42
N LEU A 437 -1.23 10.20 0.44
CA LEU A 437 -0.85 11.35 1.25
C LEU A 437 -0.41 12.54 0.41
N SER A 438 0.29 12.28 -0.70
CA SER A 438 0.71 13.30 -1.65
C SER A 438 -0.47 13.99 -2.31
N ILE A 439 -1.42 13.23 -2.86
CA ILE A 439 -2.63 13.74 -3.51
C ILE A 439 -3.45 14.57 -2.51
N ALA A 440 -3.59 14.09 -1.27
CA ALA A 440 -4.29 14.79 -0.20
C ALA A 440 -3.49 15.95 0.42
N ARG A 441 -2.21 16.12 0.04
CA ARG A 441 -1.26 17.08 0.63
C ARG A 441 -1.12 16.94 2.15
N ILE A 442 -1.15 15.69 2.63
CA ILE A 442 -1.03 15.32 4.04
C ILE A 442 0.42 14.93 4.33
N GLY A 443 1.00 15.48 5.38
CA GLY A 443 2.33 15.08 5.84
C GLY A 443 2.32 13.67 6.44
N PHE A 444 3.36 12.87 6.20
CA PHE A 444 3.50 11.52 6.74
C PHE A 444 3.37 11.47 8.28
N GLY A 445 3.89 12.50 8.99
CA GLY A 445 3.73 12.61 10.44
C GLY A 445 2.28 12.87 10.88
N GLN A 446 1.44 13.50 10.07
CA GLN A 446 0.01 13.67 10.35
C GLN A 446 -0.72 12.34 10.20
N TRP A 447 -0.36 11.53 9.20
CA TRP A 447 -0.85 10.18 9.04
C TRP A 447 -0.49 9.30 10.24
N LEU A 448 0.79 9.26 10.65
CA LEU A 448 1.22 8.48 11.81
C LEU A 448 0.45 8.86 13.08
N LYS A 449 0.19 10.15 13.32
CA LYS A 449 -0.65 10.59 14.43
C LYS A 449 -2.10 10.11 14.31
N ALA A 450 -2.63 10.04 13.11
CA ALA A 450 -3.98 9.58 12.87
C ALA A 450 -4.12 8.07 13.09
N ILE A 451 -3.13 7.24 12.67
CA ILE A 451 -3.20 5.78 12.81
C ILE A 451 -2.70 5.26 14.16
N ALA A 452 -1.89 6.06 14.89
CA ALA A 452 -1.25 5.64 16.13
C ALA A 452 -2.19 5.02 17.20
N PRO A 453 -3.44 5.47 17.40
CA PRO A 453 -4.32 4.84 18.39
C PRO A 453 -4.81 3.46 17.94
N LEU A 454 -4.96 3.22 16.62
CA LEU A 454 -5.46 1.97 16.07
C LEU A 454 -4.34 0.92 15.93
N PHE A 455 -3.14 1.34 15.57
CA PHE A 455 -2.03 0.45 15.21
C PHE A 455 -1.68 -0.59 16.28
N PRO A 456 -1.54 -0.24 17.59
CA PRO A 456 -1.27 -1.22 18.64
C PRO A 456 -2.38 -2.26 18.78
N VAL A 457 -3.63 -1.86 18.60
CA VAL A 457 -4.79 -2.76 18.66
C VAL A 457 -4.71 -3.77 17.51
N LEU A 458 -4.44 -3.31 16.29
CA LEU A 458 -4.25 -4.18 15.13
C LEU A 458 -3.09 -5.15 15.35
N TRP A 459 -1.98 -4.66 15.91
CA TRP A 459 -0.81 -5.48 16.18
C TRP A 459 -1.09 -6.60 17.19
N ILE A 460 -1.76 -6.28 18.31
CA ILE A 460 -2.16 -7.27 19.33
C ILE A 460 -3.11 -8.31 18.73
N VAL A 461 -4.10 -7.87 17.96
CA VAL A 461 -5.05 -8.77 17.29
C VAL A 461 -4.32 -9.67 16.29
N SER A 462 -3.36 -9.14 15.54
CA SER A 462 -2.53 -9.92 14.63
C SER A 462 -1.71 -10.99 15.35
N ALA A 463 -1.07 -10.65 16.46
CA ALA A 463 -0.31 -11.58 17.28
C ALA A 463 -1.23 -12.69 17.85
N ALA A 464 -2.43 -12.33 18.30
CA ALA A 464 -3.41 -13.29 18.80
C ALA A 464 -3.87 -14.28 17.70
N PHE A 465 -4.22 -13.79 16.50
CA PHE A 465 -4.60 -14.68 15.39
C PHE A 465 -3.45 -15.54 14.90
N ALA A 466 -2.21 -15.03 14.85
CA ALA A 466 -1.04 -15.81 14.49
C ALA A 466 -0.79 -16.93 15.53
N ALA A 467 -0.94 -16.63 16.81
CA ALA A 467 -0.85 -17.62 17.87
C ALA A 467 -1.98 -18.67 17.78
N ILE A 468 -3.23 -18.25 17.57
CA ILE A 468 -4.37 -19.18 17.38
C ILE A 468 -4.11 -20.09 16.18
N SER A 469 -3.62 -19.54 15.06
CA SER A 469 -3.31 -20.32 13.86
C SER A 469 -2.28 -21.42 14.12
N ALA A 470 -1.37 -21.23 15.06
CA ALA A 470 -0.37 -22.25 15.42
C ALA A 470 -0.98 -23.44 16.19
N TRP A 471 -2.16 -23.27 16.81
CA TRP A 471 -2.84 -24.30 17.62
C TRP A 471 -3.92 -25.05 16.84
N VAL A 472 -4.35 -24.54 15.71
CA VAL A 472 -5.40 -25.08 14.84
C VAL A 472 -4.80 -25.74 13.61
#